data_8bc465f7a02675ee06b9c03bb2f60ab5
#
_entry.id   8bc465f7a02675ee06b9c03bb2f60ab5
#
_cell.length_a   1.000
_cell.length_b   1.000
_cell.length_c   1.000
_cell.angle_alpha   90.00
_cell.angle_beta   90.00
_cell.angle_gamma   90.00
#
_symmetry.space_group_name_H-M   'P 1'
#
loop_
_entity.id
_entity.type
_entity.pdbx_description
1 polymer ?
#
loop_
_entity_poly.entity_id
_entity_poly.type
_entity_poly.pdbx_seq_one_letter_code
_entity_poly.pdbx_strand_id
1 'polypeptide(L)'
;MSTQMIKSQMRDAILVGMAEYVDKAVLQILSNLIEEQLVRVNVEEITTLPAEVNNSIDEQNKYVIQLFLIKKEELKEETKYNYLNAIKKLLTQIDKPLVEMTDIDIKQYLRWYERRNEDKTGKINKPSTINNERRYLSAFFTWMRVEKLIFDNPVESVGKKQTDKGQIDYYTQEEIEKLREGCDNKRDRAMVEVLRSTGLRVGEFCSVNIEDVDFKNWGCMGTPREGWTQVPRHT
;
A
#
# COMPACT_ATOMS: atom_id res chain seq x y z
N MET A 1 -24.97 5.90 -23.93
CA MET A 1 -26.44 6.13 -23.76
C MET A 1 -26.69 7.59 -23.39
N SER A 2 -27.89 8.15 -23.69
CA SER A 2 -28.15 9.54 -23.26
C SER A 2 -28.39 9.56 -21.74
N THR A 3 -27.94 10.61 -21.05
CA THR A 3 -28.13 10.82 -19.62
C THR A 3 -29.60 10.65 -19.17
N GLN A 4 -30.53 10.99 -20.06
CA GLN A 4 -31.96 10.88 -19.79
C GLN A 4 -32.44 9.42 -19.78
N MET A 5 -31.84 8.55 -20.60
CA MET A 5 -32.14 7.12 -20.63
C MET A 5 -31.63 6.40 -19.36
N ILE A 6 -30.46 6.79 -18.87
CA ILE A 6 -29.89 6.25 -17.64
C ILE A 6 -30.77 6.63 -16.42
N LYS A 7 -31.21 7.88 -16.35
CA LYS A 7 -32.10 8.35 -15.27
C LYS A 7 -33.44 7.60 -15.25
N SER A 8 -34.02 7.34 -16.42
CA SER A 8 -35.27 6.59 -16.50
C SER A 8 -35.09 5.12 -16.08
N GLN A 9 -33.99 4.48 -16.47
CA GLN A 9 -33.67 3.11 -16.04
C GLN A 9 -33.46 2.99 -14.53
N MET A 10 -32.76 3.96 -13.92
CA MET A 10 -32.59 4.01 -12.45
C MET A 10 -33.91 4.17 -11.73
N ARG A 11 -34.79 5.07 -12.19
CA ARG A 11 -36.12 5.24 -11.62
C ARG A 11 -36.93 3.95 -11.70
N ASP A 12 -36.98 3.35 -12.87
CA ASP A 12 -37.78 2.14 -13.14
C ASP A 12 -37.27 0.96 -12.32
N ALA A 13 -35.96 0.80 -12.16
CA ALA A 13 -35.38 -0.25 -11.30
C ALA A 13 -35.77 -0.07 -9.82
N ILE A 14 -35.78 1.17 -9.30
CA ILE A 14 -36.20 1.45 -7.92
C ILE A 14 -37.69 1.17 -7.75
N LEU A 15 -38.53 1.59 -8.71
CA LEU A 15 -40.00 1.35 -8.63
C LEU A 15 -40.34 -0.13 -8.70
N VAL A 16 -39.65 -0.90 -9.54
CA VAL A 16 -39.83 -2.37 -9.60
C VAL A 16 -39.43 -3.03 -8.29
N GLY A 17 -38.29 -2.64 -7.70
CA GLY A 17 -37.85 -3.18 -6.40
C GLY A 17 -38.77 -2.83 -5.24
N MET A 18 -39.48 -1.69 -5.32
CA MET A 18 -40.44 -1.28 -4.26
C MET A 18 -41.85 -1.75 -4.46
N ALA A 19 -42.20 -2.29 -5.66
CA ALA A 19 -43.55 -2.68 -6.01
C ALA A 19 -44.14 -3.78 -5.13
N GLU A 20 -43.32 -4.62 -4.51
CA GLU A 20 -43.73 -5.67 -3.58
C GLU A 20 -44.06 -5.17 -2.16
N TYR A 21 -43.57 -3.96 -1.81
CA TYR A 21 -43.60 -3.45 -0.44
C TYR A 21 -44.54 -2.27 -0.23
N VAL A 22 -45.01 -1.61 -1.30
CA VAL A 22 -45.81 -0.39 -1.20
C VAL A 22 -46.98 -0.35 -2.19
N ASP A 23 -48.05 0.38 -1.85
CA ASP A 23 -49.24 0.54 -2.68
C ASP A 23 -48.95 1.40 -3.92
N LYS A 24 -49.79 1.22 -4.96
CA LYS A 24 -49.69 1.97 -6.22
C LYS A 24 -49.68 3.50 -6.04
N ALA A 25 -50.43 4.02 -5.08
CA ALA A 25 -50.47 5.45 -4.79
C ALA A 25 -49.11 5.96 -4.28
N VAL A 26 -48.48 5.17 -3.42
CA VAL A 26 -47.13 5.50 -2.87
C VAL A 26 -46.05 5.39 -3.96
N LEU A 27 -46.16 4.37 -4.83
CA LEU A 27 -45.26 4.24 -6.00
C LEU A 27 -45.33 5.44 -6.93
N GLN A 28 -46.52 6.01 -7.15
CA GLN A 28 -46.66 7.20 -7.98
C GLN A 28 -46.00 8.42 -7.33
N ILE A 29 -46.15 8.63 -6.04
CA ILE A 29 -45.50 9.69 -5.27
C ILE A 29 -43.97 9.51 -5.33
N LEU A 30 -43.50 8.29 -5.12
CA LEU A 30 -42.07 7.94 -5.17
C LEU A 30 -41.51 8.20 -6.55
N SER A 31 -42.17 7.84 -7.63
CA SER A 31 -41.78 8.14 -9.02
C SER A 31 -41.58 9.63 -9.23
N ASN A 32 -42.54 10.45 -8.80
CA ASN A 32 -42.47 11.91 -8.97
C ASN A 32 -41.32 12.52 -8.17
N LEU A 33 -41.09 12.06 -6.94
CA LEU A 33 -39.97 12.51 -6.11
C LEU A 33 -38.62 12.14 -6.71
N ILE A 34 -38.47 10.89 -7.23
CA ILE A 34 -37.23 10.46 -7.89
C ILE A 34 -36.97 11.30 -9.14
N GLU A 35 -37.99 11.55 -9.97
CA GLU A 35 -37.85 12.40 -11.13
C GLU A 35 -37.40 13.82 -10.78
N GLU A 36 -38.02 14.45 -9.76
CA GLU A 36 -37.66 15.79 -9.31
C GLU A 36 -36.20 15.84 -8.81
N GLN A 37 -35.74 14.84 -8.09
CA GLN A 37 -34.35 14.79 -7.62
C GLN A 37 -33.37 14.51 -8.74
N LEU A 38 -33.70 13.62 -9.69
CA LEU A 38 -32.84 13.29 -10.83
C LEU A 38 -32.67 14.46 -11.84
N VAL A 39 -33.60 15.42 -11.86
CA VAL A 39 -33.43 16.65 -12.65
C VAL A 39 -32.23 17.49 -12.15
N ARG A 40 -31.98 17.49 -10.84
CA ARG A 40 -30.95 18.28 -10.19
C ARG A 40 -29.56 17.62 -10.21
N VAL A 41 -29.47 16.37 -10.62
CA VAL A 41 -28.24 15.57 -10.59
C VAL A 41 -27.81 15.23 -12.02
N ASN A 42 -26.52 15.38 -12.32
CA ASN A 42 -25.96 14.85 -13.55
C ASN A 42 -25.53 13.41 -13.32
N VAL A 43 -26.19 12.46 -13.98
CA VAL A 43 -25.87 11.03 -13.87
C VAL A 43 -25.10 10.63 -15.11
N GLU A 44 -23.86 10.22 -14.92
CA GLU A 44 -23.01 9.65 -15.95
C GLU A 44 -22.83 8.15 -15.68
N GLU A 45 -22.93 7.36 -16.74
CA GLU A 45 -22.61 5.93 -16.63
C GLU A 45 -21.10 5.79 -16.37
N ILE A 46 -20.72 5.06 -15.33
CA ILE A 46 -19.31 4.77 -15.06
C ILE A 46 -18.85 3.71 -16.07
N THR A 47 -18.44 4.17 -17.26
CA THR A 47 -17.94 3.32 -18.35
C THR A 47 -16.46 2.93 -18.22
N THR A 48 -15.91 2.98 -17.02
CA THR A 48 -14.51 2.61 -16.77
C THR A 48 -14.26 1.11 -16.67
N LEU A 49 -15.32 0.30 -16.63
CA LEU A 49 -15.21 -1.15 -16.82
C LEU A 49 -15.64 -1.46 -18.27
N PRO A 50 -14.86 -2.26 -19.03
CA PRO A 50 -15.28 -2.71 -20.34
C PRO A 50 -16.64 -3.41 -20.20
N ALA A 51 -17.65 -2.93 -20.93
CA ALA A 51 -18.95 -3.59 -20.98
C ALA A 51 -18.75 -5.00 -21.53
N GLU A 52 -19.32 -5.98 -20.82
CA GLU A 52 -19.49 -7.37 -21.24
C GLU A 52 -18.18 -8.13 -21.58
N VAL A 53 -17.45 -8.46 -20.54
CA VAL A 53 -16.66 -9.69 -20.56
C VAL A 53 -17.22 -10.57 -19.42
N ASN A 54 -17.48 -11.85 -19.69
CA ASN A 54 -17.64 -12.88 -18.63
C ASN A 54 -16.30 -12.99 -17.89
N ASN A 55 -15.95 -11.92 -17.17
CA ASN A 55 -14.66 -11.83 -16.52
C ASN A 55 -14.73 -12.67 -15.27
N SER A 56 -13.94 -13.73 -15.27
CA SER A 56 -13.59 -14.39 -14.02
C SER A 56 -13.06 -13.33 -13.04
N ILE A 57 -13.25 -13.56 -11.74
CA ILE A 57 -12.69 -12.71 -10.67
C ILE A 57 -11.21 -12.38 -10.94
N ASP A 58 -10.47 -13.34 -11.44
CA ASP A 58 -9.05 -13.20 -11.80
C ASP A 58 -8.80 -12.17 -12.92
N GLU A 59 -9.65 -12.12 -13.93
CA GLU A 59 -9.47 -11.16 -15.04
C GLU A 59 -9.80 -9.74 -14.60
N GLN A 60 -10.85 -9.56 -13.80
CA GLN A 60 -11.19 -8.26 -13.20
C GLN A 60 -10.04 -7.75 -12.33
N ASN A 61 -9.50 -8.60 -11.47
CA ASN A 61 -8.40 -8.26 -10.59
C ASN A 61 -7.11 -7.96 -11.38
N LYS A 62 -6.81 -8.73 -12.43
CA LYS A 62 -5.68 -8.46 -13.33
C LYS A 62 -5.79 -7.09 -14.00
N TYR A 63 -6.97 -6.74 -14.50
CA TYR A 63 -7.22 -5.43 -15.13
C TYR A 63 -6.92 -4.28 -14.16
N VAL A 64 -7.45 -4.33 -12.93
CA VAL A 64 -7.22 -3.30 -11.92
C VAL A 64 -5.73 -3.18 -11.57
N ILE A 65 -5.03 -4.31 -11.44
CA ILE A 65 -3.60 -4.34 -11.13
C ILE A 65 -2.78 -3.75 -12.30
N GLN A 66 -3.11 -4.09 -13.54
CA GLN A 66 -2.43 -3.52 -14.72
C GLN A 66 -2.64 -2.01 -14.81
N LEU A 67 -3.87 -1.54 -14.57
CA LEU A 67 -4.17 -0.11 -14.55
C LEU A 67 -3.35 0.61 -13.46
N PHE A 68 -3.22 0.02 -12.27
CA PHE A 68 -2.38 0.56 -11.20
C PHE A 68 -0.91 0.69 -11.63
N LEU A 69 -0.36 -0.33 -12.28
CA LEU A 69 1.03 -0.33 -12.72
C LEU A 69 1.31 0.74 -13.78
N ILE A 70 0.38 0.92 -14.73
CA ILE A 70 0.46 1.98 -15.75
C ILE A 70 0.39 3.37 -15.11
N LYS A 71 -0.58 3.58 -14.21
CA LYS A 71 -0.79 4.88 -13.54
C LYS A 71 0.32 5.23 -12.54
N LYS A 72 1.09 4.25 -12.09
CA LYS A 72 2.18 4.37 -11.11
C LYS A 72 3.53 4.00 -11.71
N GLU A 73 3.73 4.34 -13.00
CA GLU A 73 4.96 4.04 -13.73
C GLU A 73 6.20 4.70 -13.09
N GLU A 74 6.04 5.88 -12.48
CA GLU A 74 7.11 6.63 -11.82
C GLU A 74 7.66 5.97 -10.53
N LEU A 75 6.95 4.97 -9.98
CA LEU A 75 7.41 4.26 -8.78
C LEU A 75 8.62 3.38 -9.08
N LYS A 76 9.57 3.33 -8.14
CA LYS A 76 10.68 2.38 -8.20
C LYS A 76 10.17 0.94 -8.23
N GLU A 77 10.85 0.08 -9.00
CA GLU A 77 10.45 -1.33 -9.19
C GLU A 77 10.30 -2.08 -7.85
N GLU A 78 11.16 -1.82 -6.89
CA GLU A 78 11.08 -2.42 -5.55
C GLU A 78 9.78 -1.99 -4.82
N THR A 79 9.34 -0.75 -5.02
CA THR A 79 8.09 -0.25 -4.45
C THR A 79 6.89 -0.91 -5.13
N LYS A 80 6.89 -1.02 -6.46
CA LYS A 80 5.86 -1.74 -7.23
C LYS A 80 5.76 -3.21 -6.76
N TYR A 81 6.91 -3.87 -6.60
CA TYR A 81 6.98 -5.25 -6.10
C TYR A 81 6.31 -5.39 -4.72
N ASN A 82 6.55 -4.46 -3.80
CA ASN A 82 5.95 -4.50 -2.46
C ASN A 82 4.42 -4.36 -2.52
N TYR A 83 3.88 -3.45 -3.36
CA TYR A 83 2.44 -3.33 -3.59
C TYR A 83 1.85 -4.62 -4.16
N LEU A 84 2.44 -5.12 -5.25
CA LEU A 84 1.97 -6.34 -5.91
C LEU A 84 2.00 -7.55 -4.98
N ASN A 85 3.03 -7.68 -4.17
CA ASN A 85 3.17 -8.76 -3.21
C ASN A 85 2.07 -8.70 -2.11
N ALA A 86 1.73 -7.50 -1.64
CA ALA A 86 0.63 -7.32 -0.69
C ALA A 86 -0.72 -7.67 -1.32
N ILE A 87 -1.00 -7.17 -2.54
CA ILE A 87 -2.24 -7.45 -3.27
C ILE A 87 -2.35 -8.95 -3.59
N LYS A 88 -1.27 -9.58 -4.09
CA LYS A 88 -1.25 -11.01 -4.39
C LYS A 88 -1.58 -11.86 -3.17
N LYS A 89 -1.00 -11.55 -2.01
CA LYS A 89 -1.30 -12.25 -0.75
C LYS A 89 -2.75 -12.07 -0.33
N LEU A 90 -3.30 -10.86 -0.48
CA LEU A 90 -4.71 -10.59 -0.20
C LEU A 90 -5.61 -11.47 -1.09
N LEU A 91 -5.39 -11.46 -2.41
CA LEU A 91 -6.19 -12.23 -3.36
C LEU A 91 -6.03 -13.74 -3.19
N THR A 92 -4.86 -14.22 -2.79
CA THR A 92 -4.66 -15.65 -2.46
C THR A 92 -5.49 -16.08 -1.26
N GLN A 93 -5.78 -15.18 -0.33
CA GLN A 93 -6.51 -15.47 0.90
C GLN A 93 -8.00 -15.18 0.80
N ILE A 94 -8.39 -14.19 -0.01
CA ILE A 94 -9.76 -13.74 -0.19
C ILE A 94 -10.09 -13.83 -1.68
N ASP A 95 -10.91 -14.81 -2.05
CA ASP A 95 -11.36 -15.02 -3.43
C ASP A 95 -12.56 -14.10 -3.75
N LYS A 96 -12.23 -12.83 -4.07
CA LYS A 96 -13.22 -11.78 -4.29
C LYS A 96 -12.65 -10.69 -5.22
N PRO A 97 -13.50 -10.03 -6.05
CA PRO A 97 -13.06 -8.88 -6.81
C PRO A 97 -12.53 -7.76 -5.90
N LEU A 98 -11.42 -7.13 -6.30
CA LEU A 98 -10.82 -6.02 -5.55
C LEU A 98 -11.79 -4.85 -5.34
N VAL A 99 -12.70 -4.63 -6.30
CA VAL A 99 -13.72 -3.56 -6.24
C VAL A 99 -14.82 -3.83 -5.22
N GLU A 100 -15.01 -5.09 -4.80
CA GLU A 100 -16.03 -5.51 -3.84
C GLU A 100 -15.48 -5.80 -2.44
N MET A 101 -14.16 -5.55 -2.23
CA MET A 101 -13.52 -5.76 -0.94
C MET A 101 -14.10 -4.84 0.14
N THR A 102 -14.42 -5.43 1.29
CA THR A 102 -14.96 -4.74 2.45
C THR A 102 -13.92 -4.63 3.57
N ASP A 103 -14.21 -3.82 4.58
CA ASP A 103 -13.38 -3.70 5.78
C ASP A 103 -13.28 -5.00 6.57
N ILE A 104 -14.34 -5.84 6.50
CA ILE A 104 -14.35 -7.18 7.13
C ILE A 104 -13.35 -8.10 6.43
N ASP A 105 -13.31 -8.08 5.10
CA ASP A 105 -12.37 -8.86 4.31
C ASP A 105 -10.91 -8.46 4.66
N ILE A 106 -10.64 -7.17 4.75
CA ILE A 106 -9.32 -6.66 5.15
C ILE A 106 -8.95 -7.07 6.59
N LYS A 107 -9.90 -6.99 7.54
CA LYS A 107 -9.67 -7.44 8.92
C LYS A 107 -9.37 -8.93 8.99
N GLN A 108 -10.11 -9.74 8.23
CA GLN A 108 -9.89 -11.20 8.14
C GLN A 108 -8.50 -11.50 7.56
N TYR A 109 -8.14 -10.85 6.46
CA TYR A 109 -6.82 -10.97 5.85
C TYR A 109 -5.69 -10.61 6.82
N LEU A 110 -5.76 -9.46 7.51
CA LEU A 110 -4.70 -9.05 8.43
C LEU A 110 -4.57 -9.96 9.66
N ARG A 111 -5.67 -10.59 10.12
CA ARG A 111 -5.61 -11.63 11.16
C ARG A 111 -4.88 -12.88 10.67
N TRP A 112 -5.18 -13.32 9.45
CA TRP A 112 -4.43 -14.43 8.83
C TRP A 112 -2.96 -14.06 8.64
N TYR A 113 -2.69 -12.86 8.13
CA TYR A 113 -1.33 -12.38 7.90
C TYR A 113 -0.49 -12.34 9.18
N GLU A 114 -1.11 -12.01 10.30
CA GLU A 114 -0.47 -12.03 11.62
C GLU A 114 0.04 -13.43 12.00
N ARG A 115 -0.77 -14.46 11.74
CA ARG A 115 -0.50 -15.84 12.17
C ARG A 115 0.10 -16.74 11.11
N ARG A 116 0.20 -16.31 9.87
CA ARG A 116 0.58 -17.14 8.73
C ARG A 116 1.90 -17.92 8.88
N ASN A 117 2.79 -17.51 9.75
CA ASN A 117 4.07 -18.14 10.01
C ASN A 117 4.10 -18.91 11.34
N GLU A 118 3.01 -18.91 12.10
CA GLU A 118 2.93 -19.53 13.43
C GLU A 118 3.22 -21.02 13.35
N ASP A 119 2.62 -21.73 12.39
CA ASP A 119 2.82 -23.18 12.20
C ASP A 119 4.26 -23.56 11.79
N LYS A 120 4.95 -22.64 11.05
CA LYS A 120 6.30 -22.91 10.55
C LYS A 120 7.41 -22.53 11.50
N THR A 121 7.23 -21.43 12.22
CA THR A 121 8.29 -20.81 13.03
C THR A 121 7.94 -20.70 14.52
N GLY A 122 6.71 -21.04 14.90
CA GLY A 122 6.18 -20.81 16.26
C GLY A 122 6.03 -19.33 16.60
N LYS A 123 6.15 -18.41 15.65
CA LYS A 123 6.11 -16.96 15.89
C LYS A 123 5.08 -16.27 15.01
N ILE A 124 4.34 -15.36 15.61
CA ILE A 124 3.44 -14.44 14.93
C ILE A 124 4.21 -13.24 14.36
N ASN A 125 3.68 -12.62 13.30
CA ASN A 125 4.27 -11.41 12.74
C ASN A 125 4.20 -10.24 13.75
N LYS A 126 5.27 -9.45 13.80
CA LYS A 126 5.33 -8.26 14.66
C LYS A 126 4.28 -7.21 14.23
N PRO A 127 3.74 -6.41 15.19
CA PRO A 127 2.80 -5.34 14.88
C PRO A 127 3.30 -4.37 13.78
N SER A 128 4.60 -4.05 13.76
CA SER A 128 5.21 -3.21 12.72
C SER A 128 5.10 -3.82 11.32
N THR A 129 5.28 -5.14 11.20
CA THR A 129 5.14 -5.88 9.95
C THR A 129 3.69 -5.84 9.44
N ILE A 130 2.71 -6.01 10.34
CA ILE A 130 1.29 -5.93 10.01
C ILE A 130 0.90 -4.51 9.58
N ASN A 131 1.42 -3.49 10.27
CA ASN A 131 1.18 -2.10 9.91
C ASN A 131 1.79 -1.74 8.55
N ASN A 132 2.94 -2.30 8.16
CA ASN A 132 3.52 -2.13 6.84
C ASN A 132 2.65 -2.76 5.75
N GLU A 133 2.17 -3.99 5.96
CA GLU A 133 1.24 -4.64 5.03
C GLU A 133 -0.05 -3.83 4.87
N ARG A 134 -0.65 -3.40 5.99
CA ARG A 134 -1.81 -2.51 5.99
C ARG A 134 -1.54 -1.21 5.21
N ARG A 135 -0.35 -0.62 5.33
CA ARG A 135 0.02 0.61 4.63
C ARG A 135 0.03 0.43 3.12
N TYR A 136 0.58 -0.68 2.61
CA TYR A 136 0.57 -0.98 1.17
C TYR A 136 -0.86 -1.13 0.65
N LEU A 137 -1.69 -1.90 1.34
CA LEU A 137 -3.10 -2.06 0.97
C LEU A 137 -3.86 -0.73 1.04
N SER A 138 -3.68 0.05 2.10
CA SER A 138 -4.34 1.35 2.24
C SER A 138 -3.98 2.31 1.10
N ALA A 139 -2.73 2.36 0.69
CA ALA A 139 -2.30 3.21 -0.41
C ALA A 139 -2.89 2.75 -1.75
N PHE A 140 -2.95 1.44 -1.99
CA PHE A 140 -3.58 0.87 -3.19
C PHE A 140 -5.08 1.16 -3.25
N PHE A 141 -5.84 0.90 -2.19
CA PHE A 141 -7.28 1.19 -2.16
C PHE A 141 -7.58 2.70 -2.16
N THR A 142 -6.69 3.54 -1.61
CA THR A 142 -6.79 5.01 -1.78
C THR A 142 -6.66 5.40 -3.24
N TRP A 143 -5.72 4.80 -3.97
CA TRP A 143 -5.60 5.00 -5.41
C TRP A 143 -6.86 4.55 -6.15
N MET A 144 -7.41 3.37 -5.85
CA MET A 144 -8.67 2.89 -6.44
C MET A 144 -9.83 3.88 -6.21
N ARG A 145 -9.92 4.47 -5.02
CA ARG A 145 -10.93 5.50 -4.71
C ARG A 145 -10.71 6.77 -5.54
N VAL A 146 -9.47 7.22 -5.69
CA VAL A 146 -9.13 8.40 -6.50
C VAL A 146 -9.48 8.19 -7.99
N GLU A 147 -9.24 6.99 -8.51
CA GLU A 147 -9.63 6.59 -9.87
C GLU A 147 -11.13 6.27 -9.99
N LYS A 148 -11.92 6.44 -8.92
CA LYS A 148 -13.36 6.17 -8.87
C LYS A 148 -13.73 4.70 -9.19
N LEU A 149 -12.84 3.76 -8.95
CA LEU A 149 -13.10 2.31 -9.08
C LEU A 149 -13.89 1.77 -7.88
N ILE A 150 -13.75 2.40 -6.72
CA ILE A 150 -14.48 2.11 -5.48
C ILE A 150 -14.95 3.42 -4.86
N PHE A 151 -15.98 3.34 -4.03
CA PHE A 151 -16.52 4.49 -3.34
C PHE A 151 -15.70 4.86 -2.10
N ASP A 152 -15.40 3.90 -1.24
CA ASP A 152 -14.63 4.08 -0.01
C ASP A 152 -13.42 3.14 0.05
N ASN A 153 -12.40 3.55 0.81
CA ASN A 153 -11.23 2.71 1.07
C ASN A 153 -11.52 1.77 2.25
N PRO A 154 -11.64 0.45 2.03
CA PRO A 154 -11.99 -0.52 3.09
C PRO A 154 -10.91 -0.64 4.19
N VAL A 155 -9.70 -0.13 3.95
CA VAL A 155 -8.60 -0.19 4.92
C VAL A 155 -8.64 0.98 5.92
N GLU A 156 -9.36 2.06 5.61
CA GLU A 156 -9.41 3.25 6.49
C GLU A 156 -10.05 2.95 7.84
N SER A 157 -11.12 2.13 7.86
CA SER A 157 -11.80 1.69 9.09
C SER A 157 -10.99 0.69 9.92
N VAL A 158 -9.92 0.10 9.34
CA VAL A 158 -9.07 -0.87 10.03
C VAL A 158 -7.98 -0.15 10.80
N GLY A 159 -8.04 -0.18 12.13
CA GLY A 159 -7.07 0.46 13.01
C GLY A 159 -5.65 -0.06 12.83
N LYS A 160 -4.66 0.77 13.15
CA LYS A 160 -3.25 0.36 13.25
C LYS A 160 -3.05 -0.46 14.52
N LYS A 161 -2.19 -1.48 14.45
CA LYS A 161 -1.72 -2.18 15.65
C LYS A 161 -0.77 -1.29 16.44
N GLN A 162 -0.90 -1.30 17.78
CA GLN A 162 0.07 -0.63 18.64
C GLN A 162 1.44 -1.28 18.47
N THR A 163 2.45 -0.45 18.33
CA THR A 163 3.85 -0.89 18.24
C THR A 163 4.58 -0.34 19.44
N ASP A 164 5.18 -1.22 20.21
CA ASP A 164 6.12 -0.79 21.23
C ASP A 164 7.33 -0.17 20.54
N LYS A 165 7.69 1.03 20.97
CA LYS A 165 8.96 1.62 20.59
C LYS A 165 10.02 0.89 21.42
N GLY A 166 10.54 -0.21 20.89
CA GLY A 166 11.66 -0.91 21.47
C GLY A 166 12.82 0.07 21.73
N GLN A 167 13.53 -0.12 22.81
CA GLN A 167 14.77 0.61 23.07
C GLN A 167 15.73 0.29 21.92
N ILE A 168 16.34 1.31 21.35
CA ILE A 168 17.37 1.12 20.32
C ILE A 168 18.64 0.72 21.05
N ASP A 169 19.12 -0.49 20.77
CA ASP A 169 20.38 -0.98 21.31
C ASP A 169 21.52 -0.35 20.50
N TYR A 170 22.42 0.29 21.19
CA TYR A 170 23.65 0.85 20.63
C TYR A 170 24.84 0.02 21.06
N TYR A 171 25.81 -0.18 20.19
CA TYR A 171 27.07 -0.78 20.55
C TYR A 171 27.81 0.10 21.56
N THR A 172 28.22 -0.48 22.66
CA THR A 172 29.10 0.18 23.64
C THR A 172 30.51 0.31 23.07
N GLN A 173 31.31 1.19 23.67
CA GLN A 173 32.72 1.35 23.27
C GLN A 173 33.49 0.02 23.39
N GLU A 174 33.23 -0.75 24.43
CA GLU A 174 33.84 -2.07 24.65
C GLU A 174 33.46 -3.10 23.58
N GLU A 175 32.23 -3.09 23.13
CA GLU A 175 31.76 -3.96 22.04
C GLU A 175 32.38 -3.56 20.70
N ILE A 176 32.57 -2.27 20.45
CA ILE A 176 33.28 -1.77 19.27
C ILE A 176 34.75 -2.23 19.29
N GLU A 177 35.44 -2.14 20.43
CA GLU A 177 36.82 -2.65 20.53
C GLU A 177 36.90 -4.16 20.27
N LYS A 178 35.97 -4.94 20.82
CA LYS A 178 35.89 -6.39 20.52
C LYS A 178 35.68 -6.66 19.04
N LEU A 179 34.84 -5.85 18.35
CA LEU A 179 34.67 -5.95 16.90
C LEU A 179 35.98 -5.66 16.15
N ARG A 180 36.76 -4.68 16.58
CA ARG A 180 38.07 -4.34 16.00
C ARG A 180 39.09 -5.46 16.20
N GLU A 181 39.14 -6.02 17.40
CA GLU A 181 40.04 -7.13 17.75
C GLU A 181 39.68 -8.41 16.98
N GLY A 182 38.38 -8.63 16.73
CA GLY A 182 37.90 -9.78 15.95
C GLY A 182 38.10 -9.66 14.43
N CYS A 183 38.65 -8.55 13.93
CA CYS A 183 38.93 -8.40 12.51
C CYS A 183 40.26 -9.08 12.12
N ASP A 184 40.19 -10.14 11.30
CA ASP A 184 41.37 -10.90 10.86
C ASP A 184 42.25 -10.13 9.86
N ASN A 185 41.72 -9.11 9.23
CA ASN A 185 42.44 -8.36 8.19
C ASN A 185 42.15 -6.85 8.23
N LYS A 186 43.02 -6.07 7.57
CA LYS A 186 42.92 -4.60 7.51
C LYS A 186 41.65 -4.12 6.80
N ARG A 187 41.11 -4.88 5.84
CA ARG A 187 39.91 -4.53 5.10
C ARG A 187 38.71 -4.54 6.02
N ASP A 188 38.51 -5.60 6.79
CA ASP A 188 37.36 -5.76 7.69
C ASP A 188 37.39 -4.70 8.79
N ARG A 189 38.58 -4.43 9.35
CA ARG A 189 38.79 -3.34 10.30
C ARG A 189 38.44 -1.97 9.70
N ALA A 190 38.86 -1.70 8.47
CA ALA A 190 38.51 -0.45 7.78
C ALA A 190 36.99 -0.32 7.56
N MET A 191 36.30 -1.42 7.23
CA MET A 191 34.84 -1.43 7.10
C MET A 191 34.15 -1.07 8.42
N VAL A 192 34.57 -1.66 9.54
CA VAL A 192 34.04 -1.34 10.88
C VAL A 192 34.23 0.15 11.19
N GLU A 193 35.44 0.70 10.93
CA GLU A 193 35.74 2.11 11.21
C GLU A 193 34.92 3.08 10.35
N VAL A 194 34.79 2.79 9.06
CA VAL A 194 33.98 3.63 8.16
C VAL A 194 32.51 3.61 8.56
N LEU A 195 31.94 2.43 8.81
CA LEU A 195 30.55 2.32 9.25
C LEU A 195 30.30 3.05 10.56
N ARG A 196 31.24 2.91 11.53
CA ARG A 196 31.14 3.60 12.82
C ARG A 196 31.22 5.11 12.71
N SER A 197 32.16 5.62 11.92
CA SER A 197 32.42 7.06 11.79
C SER A 197 31.38 7.78 10.93
N THR A 198 30.82 7.10 9.94
CA THR A 198 29.89 7.72 8.97
C THR A 198 28.42 7.45 9.27
N GLY A 199 28.11 6.36 9.96
CA GLY A 199 26.73 5.91 10.18
C GLY A 199 26.01 5.49 8.89
N LEU A 200 26.74 5.16 7.84
CA LEU A 200 26.17 4.74 6.55
C LEU A 200 25.35 3.47 6.70
N ARG A 201 24.21 3.39 5.98
CA ARG A 201 23.51 2.12 5.81
C ARG A 201 24.33 1.18 4.95
N VAL A 202 24.17 -0.14 5.18
CA VAL A 202 24.94 -1.17 4.44
C VAL A 202 24.87 -0.97 2.92
N GLY A 203 23.68 -0.69 2.37
CA GLY A 203 23.52 -0.44 0.94
C GLY A 203 24.26 0.82 0.45
N GLU A 204 24.29 1.86 1.25
CA GLU A 204 25.02 3.10 0.99
C GLU A 204 26.54 2.83 1.04
N PHE A 205 26.98 2.12 2.08
CA PHE A 205 28.37 1.74 2.22
C PHE A 205 28.87 0.89 1.02
N CYS A 206 28.09 -0.09 0.55
CA CYS A 206 28.45 -0.90 -0.61
C CYS A 206 28.52 -0.11 -1.92
N SER A 207 27.93 1.08 -1.99
CA SER A 207 27.96 1.95 -3.17
C SER A 207 29.07 3.01 -3.14
N VAL A 208 29.86 3.10 -2.05
CA VAL A 208 30.96 4.04 -1.92
C VAL A 208 32.12 3.61 -2.83
N ASN A 209 32.60 4.51 -3.68
CA ASN A 209 33.78 4.34 -4.50
C ASN A 209 34.96 5.10 -3.86
N ILE A 210 36.17 4.75 -4.29
CA ILE A 210 37.40 5.42 -3.79
C ILE A 210 37.41 6.91 -4.10
N GLU A 211 36.74 7.31 -5.17
CA GLU A 211 36.62 8.71 -5.63
C GLU A 211 35.70 9.53 -4.69
N ASP A 212 34.81 8.87 -3.95
CA ASP A 212 33.93 9.51 -3.00
C ASP A 212 34.62 9.82 -1.65
N VAL A 213 35.86 9.37 -1.47
CA VAL A 213 36.62 9.52 -0.22
C VAL A 213 37.64 10.63 -0.35
N ASP A 214 37.47 11.70 0.45
CA ASP A 214 38.45 12.76 0.57
C ASP A 214 39.50 12.42 1.64
N PHE A 215 40.62 11.86 1.22
CA PHE A 215 41.73 11.50 2.10
C PHE A 215 42.50 12.72 2.69
N LYS A 216 42.32 13.91 2.13
CA LYS A 216 43.00 15.12 2.64
C LYS A 216 42.25 15.75 3.81
N ASN A 217 40.91 15.77 3.72
CA ASN A 217 40.07 16.39 4.73
C ASN A 217 39.34 15.36 5.60
N TRP A 218 39.66 14.08 5.46
CA TRP A 218 39.04 12.94 6.20
C TRP A 218 37.53 12.94 6.08
N GLY A 219 37.01 13.25 4.89
CA GLY A 219 35.59 13.29 4.58
C GLY A 219 35.20 12.23 3.55
N CYS A 220 33.96 11.77 3.60
CA CYS A 220 33.37 10.99 2.53
C CYS A 220 32.43 11.92 1.77
N MET A 221 32.77 12.28 0.53
CA MET A 221 31.89 13.06 -0.35
C MET A 221 31.09 12.06 -1.18
N GLY A 222 30.02 11.55 -0.61
CA GLY A 222 29.05 10.79 -1.42
C GLY A 222 28.39 11.73 -2.41
N THR A 223 28.25 11.28 -3.68
CA THR A 223 27.33 11.94 -4.61
C THR A 223 25.97 12.08 -3.93
N PRO A 224 25.33 13.25 -3.94
CA PRO A 224 24.05 13.44 -3.27
C PRO A 224 22.98 12.63 -3.99
N ARG A 225 22.78 11.41 -3.58
CA ARG A 225 21.45 10.80 -3.67
C ARG A 225 20.65 11.48 -2.59
N GLU A 226 19.50 12.02 -2.92
CA GLU A 226 18.59 12.74 -2.05
C GLU A 226 18.59 12.13 -0.63
N GLY A 227 19.12 12.87 0.34
CA GLY A 227 19.15 12.49 1.75
C GLY A 227 20.51 12.45 2.45
N TRP A 228 21.63 12.75 1.79
CA TRP A 228 22.93 12.83 2.44
C TRP A 228 23.13 14.21 3.05
N THR A 229 23.02 14.31 4.35
CA THR A 229 23.49 15.47 5.11
C THR A 229 25.00 15.31 5.37
N GLN A 230 25.76 16.37 5.13
CA GLN A 230 27.18 16.44 5.50
C GLN A 230 27.34 16.05 6.98
N VAL A 231 28.23 15.10 7.25
CA VAL A 231 28.59 14.75 8.63
C VAL A 231 29.27 15.95 9.26
N PRO A 232 28.77 16.52 10.38
CA PRO A 232 29.43 17.62 11.06
C PRO A 232 30.79 17.14 11.59
N ARG A 233 31.83 17.95 11.35
CA ARG A 233 33.15 17.74 11.96
C ARG A 233 32.99 17.88 13.48
N HIS A 234 33.16 16.80 14.19
CA HIS A 234 33.41 16.89 15.63
C HIS A 234 34.91 17.26 15.80
N THR A 235 35.13 18.50 16.20
CA THR A 235 36.43 18.98 16.74
C THR A 235 36.67 18.29 18.08
#